data_d54e028a89f08db2142fb43c079c4a61
#
_entry.id   d54e028a89f08db2142fb43c079c4a61
#
_cell.length_a   1.000
_cell.length_b   1.000
_cell.length_c   1.000
_cell.angle_alpha   90.00
_cell.angle_beta   90.00
_cell.angle_gamma   90.00
#
_symmetry.space_group_name_H-M   'P 1'
#
loop_
_entity.id
_entity.type
_entity.pdbx_description
1 polymer ?
#
loop_
_entity_poly.entity_id
_entity_poly.type
_entity_poly.pdbx_seq_one_letter_code
_entity_poly.pdbx_strand_id
1 'polypeptide(L)'
;MAMPVRRHRGGGLQERPVWAPTPVNPLVEFDELLNQMSGLLESTVGAAPAVAWTPLADVSESEDAFHIEIELPGVKSKDIDVEANGPEIVVTGEIKERERKGVLRRSTRRVGAFEYRLRLPGELDTHKIKAEMQDGVLSITVPKTDVAKPRHVEITETSESTESSG
;
A
#
# COMPACT_ATOMS: atom_id res chain seq x y z
N MET A 1 -23.16 83.93 -19.52
CA MET A 1 -24.06 83.17 -18.69
C MET A 1 -23.30 82.18 -17.88
N ALA A 2 -23.44 82.20 -16.61
CA ALA A 2 -22.56 81.66 -15.62
C ALA A 2 -22.63 80.12 -15.47
N MET A 3 -21.51 79.47 -15.36
CA MET A 3 -21.35 78.15 -14.86
C MET A 3 -21.28 78.13 -13.34
N PRO A 4 -21.83 77.14 -12.64
CA PRO A 4 -21.42 76.87 -11.30
C PRO A 4 -20.53 75.63 -11.25
N VAL A 5 -19.37 75.85 -10.65
CA VAL A 5 -18.40 74.85 -10.21
C VAL A 5 -18.99 74.06 -9.04
N ARG A 6 -18.88 72.73 -9.05
CA ARG A 6 -19.16 71.92 -7.89
C ARG A 6 -17.88 71.26 -7.39
N ARG A 7 -17.60 71.55 -6.12
CA ARG A 7 -16.46 71.12 -5.35
C ARG A 7 -16.55 69.62 -5.05
N HIS A 8 -15.45 68.98 -5.23
CA HIS A 8 -15.15 67.68 -4.63
C HIS A 8 -15.03 67.78 -3.12
N ARG A 9 -15.63 66.84 -2.45
CA ARG A 9 -15.43 66.61 -1.03
C ARG A 9 -14.98 65.16 -0.82
N GLY A 10 -13.79 65.06 -0.37
CA GLY A 10 -13.12 64.15 0.51
C GLY A 10 -13.58 62.67 0.54
N GLY A 11 -12.77 61.80 -0.02
CA GLY A 11 -12.80 60.38 0.23
C GLY A 11 -12.27 60.09 1.61
N GLY A 12 -13.12 59.53 2.46
CA GLY A 12 -12.66 58.94 3.72
C GLY A 12 -11.84 57.69 3.43
N LEU A 13 -10.65 57.66 3.95
CA LEU A 13 -9.83 56.44 4.08
C LEU A 13 -10.56 55.52 5.07
N GLN A 14 -11.24 54.51 4.59
CA GLN A 14 -11.65 53.40 5.43
C GLN A 14 -10.42 52.58 5.73
N GLU A 15 -9.90 52.73 6.91
CA GLU A 15 -8.93 51.79 7.48
C GLU A 15 -9.60 50.44 7.64
N ARG A 16 -9.18 49.50 6.81
CA ARG A 16 -9.56 48.07 6.93
C ARG A 16 -8.83 47.54 8.17
N PRO A 17 -9.52 46.92 9.13
CA PRO A 17 -8.83 46.30 10.25
C PRO A 17 -7.94 45.17 9.75
N VAL A 18 -6.68 45.23 10.15
CA VAL A 18 -5.57 44.35 9.70
C VAL A 18 -5.72 42.89 10.17
N TRP A 19 -6.82 42.53 10.82
CA TRP A 19 -6.98 41.20 11.41
C TRP A 19 -8.26 40.43 10.95
N ALA A 20 -8.84 40.77 9.83
CA ALA A 20 -9.88 39.94 9.27
C ALA A 20 -9.22 38.63 8.76
N PRO A 21 -9.53 37.48 9.35
CA PRO A 21 -9.03 36.21 8.80
C PRO A 21 -9.61 36.05 7.39
N THR A 22 -8.73 36.00 6.40
CA THR A 22 -9.12 35.59 5.07
C THR A 22 -9.71 34.18 5.20
N PRO A 23 -10.86 33.90 4.58
CA PRO A 23 -11.37 32.52 4.56
C PRO A 23 -10.39 31.65 3.79
N VAL A 24 -9.52 30.99 4.54
CA VAL A 24 -8.64 29.96 4.00
C VAL A 24 -9.52 28.83 3.54
N ASN A 25 -9.56 28.61 2.23
CA ASN A 25 -10.24 27.46 1.67
C ASN A 25 -9.28 26.27 1.80
N PRO A 26 -9.55 25.31 2.71
CA PRO A 26 -8.62 24.21 3.01
C PRO A 26 -8.34 23.32 1.81
N LEU A 27 -9.19 23.36 0.78
CA LEU A 27 -8.98 22.62 -0.46
C LEU A 27 -7.92 23.28 -1.36
N VAL A 28 -7.79 24.62 -1.33
CA VAL A 28 -6.78 25.32 -2.13
C VAL A 28 -5.38 25.15 -1.52
N GLU A 29 -5.29 25.17 -0.18
CA GLU A 29 -4.02 24.90 0.50
C GLU A 29 -3.53 23.46 0.29
N PHE A 30 -4.45 22.51 0.24
CA PHE A 30 -4.10 21.11 -0.05
C PHE A 30 -3.58 20.92 -1.47
N ASP A 31 -4.18 21.56 -2.46
CA ASP A 31 -3.70 21.54 -3.85
C ASP A 31 -2.33 22.20 -4.00
N GLU A 32 -2.08 23.31 -3.29
CA GLU A 32 -0.77 23.98 -3.27
C GLU A 32 0.31 23.11 -2.61
N LEU A 33 -0.04 22.42 -1.52
CA LEU A 33 0.86 21.47 -0.84
C LEU A 33 1.20 20.27 -1.73
N LEU A 34 0.21 19.72 -2.44
CA LEU A 34 0.43 18.63 -3.41
C LEU A 34 1.31 19.10 -4.58
N ASN A 35 1.11 20.31 -5.09
CA ASN A 35 1.95 20.88 -6.15
C ASN A 35 3.38 21.16 -5.68
N GLN A 36 3.58 21.62 -4.44
CA GLN A 36 4.91 21.80 -3.87
C GLN A 36 5.62 20.46 -3.65
N MET A 37 4.90 19.43 -3.17
CA MET A 37 5.46 18.08 -3.07
C MET A 37 5.81 17.49 -4.43
N SER A 38 4.98 17.69 -5.44
CA SER A 38 5.26 17.24 -6.80
C SER A 38 6.50 17.94 -7.40
N GLY A 39 6.65 19.23 -7.17
CA GLY A 39 7.83 20.00 -7.63
C GLY A 39 9.12 19.60 -6.92
N LEU A 40 9.08 19.21 -5.65
CA LEU A 40 10.23 18.69 -4.92
C LEU A 40 10.63 17.29 -5.40
N LEU A 41 9.64 16.47 -5.79
CA LEU A 41 9.89 15.15 -6.40
C LEU A 41 10.51 15.29 -7.80
N GLU A 42 10.09 16.26 -8.59
CA GLU A 42 10.63 16.49 -9.93
C GLU A 42 12.06 17.05 -9.92
N SER A 43 12.43 17.83 -8.91
CA SER A 43 13.78 18.42 -8.80
C SER A 43 14.86 17.48 -8.24
N THR A 44 14.48 16.34 -7.68
CA THR A 44 15.42 15.30 -7.19
C THR A 44 15.59 14.15 -8.18
N VAL A 45 15.03 14.23 -9.38
CA VAL A 45 14.99 13.11 -10.32
C VAL A 45 16.17 13.13 -11.30
N GLY A 46 17.27 12.56 -10.80
CA GLY A 46 17.93 11.57 -11.64
C GLY A 46 17.15 10.27 -11.47
N ALA A 47 16.35 9.89 -12.48
CA ALA A 47 15.60 8.64 -12.57
C ALA A 47 15.01 8.17 -11.21
N ALA A 48 13.83 8.67 -10.85
CA ALA A 48 13.05 8.03 -9.80
C ALA A 48 12.88 6.56 -10.21
N PRO A 49 13.21 5.59 -9.34
CA PRO A 49 12.92 4.20 -9.64
C PRO A 49 11.42 4.14 -9.90
N ALA A 50 11.04 3.55 -11.04
CA ALA A 50 9.64 3.36 -11.36
C ALA A 50 9.00 2.70 -10.14
N VAL A 51 8.06 3.39 -9.49
CA VAL A 51 7.43 2.89 -8.27
C VAL A 51 6.77 1.58 -8.63
N ALA A 52 7.31 0.49 -8.10
CA ALA A 52 6.73 -0.83 -8.31
C ALA A 52 5.29 -0.81 -7.77
N TRP A 53 4.35 -1.29 -8.57
CA TRP A 53 2.97 -1.41 -8.12
C TRP A 53 2.79 -2.72 -7.35
N THR A 54 1.86 -2.73 -6.42
CA THR A 54 1.54 -3.92 -5.64
C THR A 54 0.36 -4.66 -6.28
N PRO A 55 0.50 -5.95 -6.64
CA PRO A 55 -0.59 -6.77 -7.15
C PRO A 55 -1.63 -7.06 -6.07
N LEU A 56 -2.84 -7.41 -6.50
CA LEU A 56 -3.90 -7.89 -5.61
C LEU A 56 -3.53 -9.29 -5.14
N ALA A 57 -3.79 -9.56 -3.86
CA ALA A 57 -3.47 -10.86 -3.27
C ALA A 57 -4.42 -11.18 -2.13
N ASP A 58 -4.72 -12.46 -1.98
CA ASP A 58 -5.40 -13.04 -0.84
C ASP A 58 -4.40 -13.85 0.00
N VAL A 59 -4.55 -13.79 1.31
CA VAL A 59 -3.76 -14.56 2.26
C VAL A 59 -4.68 -15.31 3.17
N SER A 60 -4.57 -16.62 3.20
CA SER A 60 -5.31 -17.49 4.10
C SER A 60 -4.37 -18.31 4.95
N GLU A 61 -4.85 -18.70 6.12
CA GLU A 61 -4.10 -19.49 7.09
C GLU A 61 -4.84 -20.77 7.40
N SER A 62 -4.14 -21.88 7.29
CA SER A 62 -4.59 -23.19 7.76
C SER A 62 -3.83 -23.58 9.03
N GLU A 63 -4.16 -24.74 9.60
CA GLU A 63 -3.46 -25.28 10.77
C GLU A 63 -1.96 -25.45 10.50
N ASP A 64 -1.60 -25.90 9.30
CA ASP A 64 -0.24 -26.31 8.93
C ASP A 64 0.53 -25.30 8.10
N ALA A 65 -0.14 -24.35 7.42
CA ALA A 65 0.48 -23.49 6.44
C ALA A 65 -0.25 -22.16 6.24
N PHE A 66 0.45 -21.19 5.66
CA PHE A 66 -0.14 -20.02 5.02
C PHE A 66 -0.24 -20.25 3.52
N HIS A 67 -1.33 -19.80 2.93
CA HIS A 67 -1.58 -19.84 1.50
C HIS A 67 -1.74 -18.41 0.99
N ILE A 68 -0.92 -18.04 0.02
CA ILE A 68 -0.90 -16.71 -0.58
C ILE A 68 -1.24 -16.88 -2.06
N GLU A 69 -2.25 -16.16 -2.54
CA GLU A 69 -2.68 -16.15 -3.94
C GLU A 69 -2.54 -14.76 -4.49
N ILE A 70 -1.69 -14.57 -5.48
CA ILE A 70 -1.37 -13.25 -6.05
C ILE A 70 -1.81 -13.21 -7.51
N GLU A 71 -2.61 -12.21 -7.87
CA GLU A 71 -3.08 -12.01 -9.25
C GLU A 71 -1.99 -11.40 -10.13
N LEU A 72 -1.45 -12.18 -11.04
CA LEU A 72 -0.41 -11.79 -11.98
C LEU A 72 -0.78 -12.14 -13.44
N PRO A 73 -1.93 -11.65 -13.95
CA PRO A 73 -2.42 -12.02 -15.26
C PRO A 73 -1.47 -11.56 -16.37
N GLY A 74 -1.02 -12.50 -17.17
CA GLY A 74 -0.14 -12.24 -18.31
C GLY A 74 1.34 -12.15 -17.99
N VAL A 75 1.74 -12.41 -16.74
CA VAL A 75 3.14 -12.58 -16.32
C VAL A 75 3.55 -14.04 -16.57
N LYS A 76 4.77 -14.25 -16.97
CA LYS A 76 5.33 -15.59 -17.10
C LYS A 76 6.10 -15.93 -15.83
N SER A 77 6.07 -17.17 -15.40
CA SER A 77 6.78 -17.65 -14.21
C SER A 77 8.27 -17.29 -14.19
N LYS A 78 8.91 -17.25 -15.34
CA LYS A 78 10.33 -16.85 -15.48
C LYS A 78 10.59 -15.35 -15.25
N ASP A 79 9.56 -14.53 -15.27
CA ASP A 79 9.63 -13.06 -15.04
C ASP A 79 9.16 -12.72 -13.61
N ILE A 80 9.05 -13.73 -12.71
CA ILE A 80 8.68 -13.62 -11.31
C ILE A 80 9.81 -14.20 -10.47
N ASP A 81 10.15 -13.50 -9.39
CA ASP A 81 11.05 -13.98 -8.35
C ASP A 81 10.34 -14.01 -7.00
N VAL A 82 10.58 -15.07 -6.21
CA VAL A 82 9.98 -15.26 -4.90
C VAL A 82 11.09 -15.49 -3.89
N GLU A 83 11.27 -14.55 -2.98
CA GLU A 83 12.26 -14.63 -1.92
C GLU A 83 11.58 -14.81 -0.55
N ALA A 84 12.19 -15.64 0.30
CA ALA A 84 11.77 -15.83 1.69
C ALA A 84 12.94 -15.51 2.62
N ASN A 85 12.78 -14.47 3.43
CA ASN A 85 13.75 -14.01 4.40
C ASN A 85 13.19 -14.11 5.83
N GLY A 86 13.32 -15.28 6.44
CA GLY A 86 12.67 -15.57 7.72
C GLY A 86 11.14 -15.46 7.60
N PRO A 87 10.49 -14.57 8.34
CA PRO A 87 9.03 -14.40 8.28
C PRO A 87 8.55 -13.55 7.10
N GLU A 88 9.43 -12.98 6.31
CA GLU A 88 9.09 -12.09 5.21
C GLU A 88 9.13 -12.84 3.88
N ILE A 89 8.04 -12.74 3.13
CA ILE A 89 7.93 -13.22 1.75
C ILE A 89 7.89 -11.99 0.84
N VAL A 90 8.77 -11.97 -0.15
CA VAL A 90 8.85 -10.91 -1.15
C VAL A 90 8.69 -11.52 -2.53
N VAL A 91 7.74 -11.01 -3.28
CA VAL A 91 7.49 -11.41 -4.67
C VAL A 91 7.71 -10.22 -5.56
N THR A 92 8.64 -10.33 -6.47
CA THR A 92 8.98 -9.29 -7.45
C THR A 92 8.86 -9.78 -8.87
N GLY A 93 8.71 -8.87 -9.79
CA GLY A 93 8.67 -9.21 -11.20
C GLY A 93 8.34 -8.01 -12.07
N GLU A 94 8.15 -8.27 -13.37
CA GLU A 94 7.85 -7.23 -14.33
C GLU A 94 6.77 -7.68 -15.33
N ILE A 95 5.76 -6.83 -15.52
CA ILE A 95 4.83 -6.97 -16.63
C ILE A 95 5.35 -6.17 -17.81
N LYS A 96 5.82 -6.89 -18.82
CA LYS A 96 6.33 -6.27 -20.05
C LYS A 96 5.21 -5.71 -20.91
N GLU A 97 5.40 -4.52 -21.42
CA GLU A 97 4.50 -3.97 -22.41
C GLU A 97 4.56 -4.82 -23.69
N ARG A 98 3.38 -5.14 -24.23
CA ARG A 98 3.30 -5.88 -25.50
C ARG A 98 3.37 -4.90 -26.66
N GLU A 99 4.21 -5.20 -27.63
CA GLU A 99 4.18 -4.50 -28.91
C GLU A 99 2.79 -4.64 -29.56
N ARG A 100 2.26 -3.52 -30.01
CA ARG A 100 0.92 -3.46 -30.61
C ARG A 100 1.02 -2.80 -31.98
N LYS A 101 0.31 -3.39 -32.92
CA LYS A 101 0.07 -2.77 -34.21
C LYS A 101 -1.13 -1.85 -34.09
N GLY A 102 -0.96 -0.55 -34.42
CA GLY A 102 -2.03 0.44 -34.41
C GLY A 102 -1.96 1.45 -33.25
N VAL A 103 -2.96 2.31 -33.15
CA VAL A 103 -3.02 3.39 -32.16
C VAL A 103 -3.72 2.93 -30.90
N LEU A 104 -3.05 3.02 -29.77
CA LEU A 104 -3.63 2.73 -28.46
C LEU A 104 -4.63 3.83 -28.08
N ARG A 105 -5.90 3.53 -28.04
CA ARG A 105 -6.98 4.48 -27.70
C ARG A 105 -7.19 4.60 -26.19
N ARG A 106 -7.03 3.49 -25.46
CA ARG A 106 -7.20 3.45 -24.02
C ARG A 106 -6.30 2.35 -23.42
N SER A 107 -5.60 2.65 -22.34
CA SER A 107 -4.85 1.67 -21.56
C SER A 107 -5.27 1.79 -20.10
N THR A 108 -5.64 0.66 -19.50
CA THR A 108 -5.96 0.53 -18.08
C THR A 108 -5.16 -0.62 -17.44
N ARG A 109 -4.38 -1.33 -18.27
CA ARG A 109 -3.54 -2.41 -17.79
C ARG A 109 -2.29 -1.83 -17.13
N ARG A 110 -1.93 -2.38 -16.00
CA ARG A 110 -0.66 -2.07 -15.35
C ARG A 110 0.47 -2.77 -16.11
N VAL A 111 1.57 -2.08 -16.30
CA VAL A 111 2.83 -2.57 -16.90
C VAL A 111 3.98 -2.06 -16.04
N GLY A 112 5.14 -2.70 -16.17
CA GLY A 112 6.33 -2.37 -15.41
C GLY A 112 6.55 -3.27 -14.21
N ALA A 113 7.48 -2.88 -13.36
CA ALA A 113 7.86 -3.63 -12.17
C ALA A 113 6.74 -3.69 -11.13
N PHE A 114 6.62 -4.82 -10.48
CA PHE A 114 5.74 -5.00 -9.32
C PHE A 114 6.51 -5.57 -8.15
N GLU A 115 6.02 -5.28 -6.94
CA GLU A 115 6.51 -5.86 -5.71
C GLU A 115 5.32 -6.14 -4.78
N TYR A 116 5.28 -7.34 -4.24
CA TYR A 116 4.39 -7.73 -3.16
C TYR A 116 5.22 -8.21 -1.98
N ARG A 117 5.05 -7.58 -0.84
CA ARG A 117 5.79 -7.89 0.39
C ARG A 117 4.80 -8.21 1.49
N LEU A 118 5.03 -9.34 2.15
CA LEU A 118 4.20 -9.83 3.23
C LEU A 118 5.07 -10.36 4.36
N ARG A 119 4.71 -10.01 5.58
CA ARG A 119 5.30 -10.61 6.78
C ARG A 119 4.28 -11.54 7.44
N LEU A 120 4.63 -12.81 7.54
CA LEU A 120 3.80 -13.83 8.16
C LEU A 120 4.16 -13.98 9.64
N PRO A 121 3.19 -14.23 10.53
CA PRO A 121 3.47 -14.48 11.94
C PRO A 121 4.01 -15.88 12.19
N GLY A 122 4.74 -16.05 13.29
CA GLY A 122 5.25 -17.35 13.73
C GLY A 122 6.52 -17.79 13.02
N GLU A 123 6.93 -19.03 13.28
CA GLU A 123 8.08 -19.65 12.66
C GLU A 123 7.68 -20.45 11.44
N LEU A 124 8.35 -20.22 10.33
CA LEU A 124 8.06 -20.77 9.02
C LEU A 124 9.14 -21.75 8.58
N ASP A 125 8.74 -22.83 7.92
CA ASP A 125 9.66 -23.75 7.25
C ASP A 125 9.95 -23.23 5.83
N THR A 126 10.91 -22.31 5.74
CA THR A 126 11.29 -21.67 4.48
C THR A 126 11.85 -22.65 3.44
N HIS A 127 12.36 -23.82 3.89
CA HIS A 127 12.88 -24.86 2.98
C HIS A 127 11.78 -25.65 2.27
N LYS A 128 10.56 -25.60 2.77
CA LYS A 128 9.41 -26.32 2.21
C LYS A 128 8.40 -25.41 1.52
N ILE A 129 8.74 -24.16 1.27
CA ILE A 129 7.90 -23.24 0.52
C ILE A 129 7.72 -23.79 -0.92
N LYS A 130 6.48 -23.75 -1.38
CA LYS A 130 6.11 -24.10 -2.77
C LYS A 130 5.45 -22.91 -3.42
N ALA A 131 5.79 -22.67 -4.68
CA ALA A 131 5.17 -21.64 -5.50
C ALA A 131 4.77 -22.23 -6.85
N GLU A 132 3.52 -22.03 -7.25
CA GLU A 132 2.94 -22.54 -8.48
C GLU A 132 2.19 -21.42 -9.20
N MET A 133 2.32 -21.36 -10.52
CA MET A 133 1.63 -20.38 -11.37
C MET A 133 0.60 -21.08 -12.24
N GLN A 134 -0.67 -20.75 -12.04
CA GLN A 134 -1.77 -21.30 -12.84
C GLN A 134 -2.77 -20.18 -13.18
N ASP A 135 -3.19 -20.14 -14.43
CA ASP A 135 -4.24 -19.23 -14.94
C ASP A 135 -4.05 -17.73 -14.60
N GLY A 136 -2.80 -17.31 -14.41
CA GLY A 136 -2.47 -15.93 -14.04
C GLY A 136 -2.51 -15.65 -12.55
N VAL A 137 -2.61 -16.69 -11.71
CA VAL A 137 -2.53 -16.61 -10.25
C VAL A 137 -1.27 -17.33 -9.79
N LEU A 138 -0.46 -16.66 -8.99
CA LEU A 138 0.68 -17.23 -8.29
C LEU A 138 0.21 -17.70 -6.91
N SER A 139 0.20 -19.01 -6.69
CA SER A 139 -0.12 -19.64 -5.42
C SER A 139 1.15 -20.01 -4.68
N ILE A 140 1.35 -19.47 -3.46
CA ILE A 140 2.50 -19.77 -2.62
C ILE A 140 2.00 -20.44 -1.34
N THR A 141 2.51 -21.62 -1.05
CA THR A 141 2.25 -22.34 0.21
C THR A 141 3.49 -22.25 1.09
N VAL A 142 3.31 -21.68 2.28
CA VAL A 142 4.37 -21.48 3.27
C VAL A 142 4.06 -22.33 4.52
N PRO A 143 4.69 -23.49 4.70
CA PRO A 143 4.46 -24.34 5.85
C PRO A 143 4.93 -23.70 7.15
N LYS A 144 4.19 -23.93 8.23
CA LYS A 144 4.61 -23.59 9.59
C LYS A 144 5.56 -24.66 10.12
N THR A 145 6.52 -24.26 10.98
CA THR A 145 7.32 -25.25 11.71
C THR A 145 6.44 -26.00 12.72
N ASP A 146 6.84 -27.18 13.12
CA ASP A 146 6.10 -28.00 14.11
C ASP A 146 6.00 -27.29 15.48
N VAL A 147 6.92 -26.36 15.77
CA VAL A 147 6.90 -25.54 16.99
C VAL A 147 5.80 -24.47 16.94
N ALA A 148 5.45 -24.01 15.75
CA ALA A 148 4.45 -22.96 15.53
C ALA A 148 3.01 -23.49 15.43
N LYS A 149 2.82 -24.81 15.40
CA LYS A 149 1.49 -25.41 15.33
C LYS A 149 0.73 -25.24 16.66
N PRO A 150 -0.56 -24.98 16.64
CA PRO A 150 -1.37 -24.94 17.85
C PRO A 150 -1.28 -26.26 18.60
N ARG A 151 -0.95 -26.21 19.89
CA ARG A 151 -0.97 -27.39 20.75
C ARG A 151 -2.20 -27.36 21.62
N HIS A 152 -2.91 -28.48 21.64
CA HIS A 152 -3.98 -28.68 22.61
C HIS A 152 -3.36 -28.87 24.02
N VAL A 153 -3.81 -28.05 24.97
CA VAL A 153 -3.37 -28.15 26.36
C VAL A 153 -4.50 -28.79 27.14
N GLU A 154 -4.22 -29.96 27.73
CA GLU A 154 -5.18 -30.60 28.64
C GLU A 154 -5.20 -29.84 29.98
N ILE A 155 -6.40 -29.50 30.41
CA ILE A 155 -6.61 -28.87 31.71
C ILE A 155 -6.90 -29.99 32.72
N THR A 156 -6.03 -30.16 33.70
CA THR A 156 -6.22 -31.12 34.79
C THR A 156 -6.85 -30.39 35.97
N GLU A 157 -8.02 -30.86 36.41
CA GLU A 157 -8.62 -30.36 37.63
C GLU A 157 -7.93 -31.01 38.85
N THR A 158 -7.31 -30.16 39.67
CA THR A 158 -6.78 -30.60 40.98
C THR A 158 -7.92 -30.49 41.99
N SER A 159 -8.48 -31.63 42.36
CA SER A 159 -9.42 -31.66 43.51
C SER A 159 -8.61 -31.55 44.81
N GLU A 160 -8.73 -30.42 45.49
CA GLU A 160 -8.31 -30.30 46.89
C GLU A 160 -9.16 -31.23 47.74
N SER A 161 -8.58 -32.33 48.19
CA SER A 161 -9.14 -33.14 49.27
C SER A 161 -9.01 -32.37 50.57
N THR A 162 -10.12 -31.80 51.02
CA THR A 162 -10.22 -31.25 52.37
C THR A 162 -10.16 -32.42 53.38
N GLU A 163 -8.97 -32.71 53.90
CA GLU A 163 -8.90 -33.56 55.11
C GLU A 163 -9.41 -32.74 56.29
N SER A 164 -10.63 -33.04 56.66
CA SER A 164 -11.20 -32.66 57.92
C SER A 164 -10.64 -33.56 59.01
N SER A 165 -9.66 -33.05 59.78
CA SER A 165 -9.25 -33.65 61.05
C SER A 165 -10.32 -33.31 62.12
N GLY A 166 -11.00 -34.31 62.63
CA GLY A 166 -11.83 -34.25 63.83
C GLY A 166 -10.97 -34.26 65.11
#